data_9ae7123e84c2e2adc93027361aa83150
#
_entry.id   9ae7123e84c2e2adc93027361aa83150
#
_cell.length_a   1.000
_cell.length_b   1.000
_cell.length_c   1.000
_cell.angle_alpha   90.00
_cell.angle_beta   90.00
_cell.angle_gamma   90.00
#
_symmetry.space_group_name_H-M   'P 1'
#
loop_
_entity.id
_entity.type
_entity.pdbx_description
1 polymer ?
#
loop_
_entity_poly.entity_id
_entity_poly.type
_entity_poly.pdbx_seq_one_letter_code
_entity_poly.pdbx_strand_id
1 'polypeptide(L)'
;AKKTVGIPRCLMLHKLFPMANAFFKQLGFNVVLTDASDEETVRLAQASAQGETCYPVKLVHGHMAQLLDMDVDYVFMPSVHTIRHLKSTVPHNYACTYMQSIPAIVASELDYEGHGITLLNPLMNLDFGQGAMAEVMLQVGAQLGRTPQETARAMLAGGFAVTEFT
;
A
#
# COMPACT_ATOMS: atom_id res chain seq x y z
N ALA A 1 11.93 8.52 -18.86
CA ALA A 1 11.14 7.30 -18.69
C ALA A 1 10.11 7.51 -17.58
N LYS A 2 8.95 6.88 -17.73
CA LYS A 2 7.86 6.98 -16.77
C LYS A 2 8.14 6.09 -15.56
N LYS A 3 8.11 6.67 -14.35
CA LYS A 3 8.38 5.92 -13.12
C LYS A 3 7.26 4.94 -12.79
N THR A 4 7.59 3.87 -12.10
CA THR A 4 6.71 2.74 -11.78
C THR A 4 6.45 2.65 -10.28
N VAL A 5 5.18 2.50 -9.90
CA VAL A 5 4.74 2.18 -8.54
C VAL A 5 4.36 0.72 -8.48
N GLY A 6 5.03 -0.03 -7.63
CA GLY A 6 4.68 -1.41 -7.31
C GLY A 6 3.69 -1.49 -6.16
N ILE A 7 2.73 -2.40 -6.26
CA ILE A 7 1.73 -2.64 -5.22
C ILE A 7 1.75 -4.13 -4.87
N PRO A 8 2.07 -4.49 -3.62
CA PRO A 8 2.02 -5.89 -3.19
C PRO A 8 0.55 -6.32 -3.01
N ARG A 9 0.17 -7.45 -3.60
CA ARG A 9 -1.19 -7.99 -3.55
C ARG A 9 -1.46 -8.72 -2.24
N CYS A 10 -1.55 -7.98 -1.15
CA CYS A 10 -1.72 -8.55 0.19
C CYS A 10 -2.53 -7.64 1.12
N LEU A 11 -3.03 -8.19 2.21
CA LEU A 11 -3.78 -7.49 3.25
C LEU A 11 -4.88 -6.57 2.69
N MET A 12 -4.93 -5.32 3.17
CA MET A 12 -5.94 -4.34 2.75
C MET A 12 -5.79 -3.88 1.29
N LEU A 13 -4.65 -4.14 0.65
CA LEU A 13 -4.46 -3.77 -0.75
C LEU A 13 -5.36 -4.55 -1.71
N HIS A 14 -5.89 -5.70 -1.31
CA HIS A 14 -6.97 -6.35 -2.07
C HIS A 14 -8.19 -5.45 -2.27
N LYS A 15 -8.50 -4.62 -1.27
CA LYS A 15 -9.63 -3.65 -1.34
C LYS A 15 -9.20 -2.28 -1.84
N LEU A 16 -8.00 -1.84 -1.50
CA LEU A 16 -7.51 -0.50 -1.83
C LEU A 16 -6.91 -0.40 -3.25
N PHE A 17 -6.65 -1.53 -3.90
CA PHE A 17 -5.99 -1.55 -5.21
C PHE A 17 -6.71 -0.72 -6.28
N PRO A 18 -8.04 -0.79 -6.48
CA PRO A 18 -8.72 0.01 -7.50
C PRO A 18 -8.48 1.51 -7.31
N MET A 19 -8.57 1.99 -6.06
CA MET A 19 -8.28 3.38 -5.70
C MET A 19 -6.83 3.74 -5.98
N ALA A 20 -5.90 2.93 -5.50
CA ALA A 20 -4.46 3.17 -5.66
C ALA A 20 -4.05 3.15 -7.14
N ASN A 21 -4.54 2.20 -7.91
CA ASN A 21 -4.26 2.09 -9.34
C ASN A 21 -4.75 3.34 -10.11
N ALA A 22 -5.99 3.76 -9.87
CA ALA A 22 -6.53 4.96 -10.52
C ALA A 22 -5.77 6.23 -10.09
N PHE A 23 -5.45 6.36 -8.81
CA PHE A 23 -4.70 7.48 -8.26
C PHE A 23 -3.32 7.62 -8.91
N PHE A 24 -2.50 6.56 -8.90
CA PHE A 24 -1.14 6.61 -9.45
C PHE A 24 -1.13 6.75 -10.97
N LYS A 25 -2.04 6.11 -11.68
CA LYS A 25 -2.18 6.29 -13.13
C LYS A 25 -2.56 7.73 -13.50
N GLN A 26 -3.47 8.35 -12.77
CA GLN A 26 -3.85 9.75 -12.98
C GLN A 26 -2.68 10.69 -12.72
N LEU A 27 -1.79 10.37 -11.78
CA LEU A 27 -0.56 11.13 -11.53
C LEU A 27 0.53 10.87 -12.59
N GLY A 28 0.28 9.99 -13.54
CA GLY A 28 1.20 9.72 -14.64
C GLY A 28 2.24 8.64 -14.36
N PHE A 29 2.03 7.79 -13.36
CA PHE A 29 2.91 6.65 -13.06
C PHE A 29 2.45 5.37 -13.76
N ASN A 30 3.40 4.47 -14.03
CA ASN A 30 3.06 3.09 -14.29
C ASN A 30 2.71 2.40 -12.98
N VAL A 31 1.80 1.45 -13.02
CA VAL A 31 1.41 0.66 -11.83
C VAL A 31 1.59 -0.81 -12.16
N VAL A 32 2.30 -1.52 -11.30
CA VAL A 32 2.45 -2.97 -11.34
C VAL A 32 1.95 -3.57 -10.04
N LEU A 33 1.28 -4.70 -10.14
CA LEU A 33 0.75 -5.45 -9.02
C LEU A 33 1.44 -6.81 -9.00
N THR A 34 1.83 -7.29 -7.81
CA THR A 34 2.29 -8.68 -7.69
C THR A 34 1.16 -9.64 -8.02
N ASP A 35 1.49 -10.84 -8.51
CA ASP A 35 0.53 -11.90 -8.78
C ASP A 35 -0.16 -12.37 -7.48
N ALA A 36 -1.19 -13.20 -7.62
CA ALA A 36 -1.79 -13.86 -6.47
C ALA A 36 -0.74 -14.71 -5.75
N SER A 37 -0.89 -14.82 -4.41
CA SER A 37 0.03 -15.65 -3.61
C SER A 37 0.11 -17.08 -4.14
N ASP A 38 1.32 -17.56 -4.33
CA ASP A 38 1.65 -18.89 -4.83
C ASP A 38 2.79 -19.50 -4.00
N GLU A 39 3.32 -20.64 -4.44
CA GLU A 39 4.42 -21.33 -3.77
C GLU A 39 5.70 -20.47 -3.71
N GLU A 40 5.96 -19.68 -4.74
CA GLU A 40 7.11 -18.77 -4.78
C GLU A 40 6.96 -17.63 -3.75
N THR A 41 5.75 -17.07 -3.63
CA THR A 41 5.45 -16.08 -2.59
C THR A 41 5.73 -16.63 -1.19
N VAL A 42 5.32 -17.88 -0.94
CA VAL A 42 5.56 -18.55 0.34
C VAL A 42 7.05 -18.81 0.57
N ARG A 43 7.77 -19.26 -0.44
CA ARG A 43 9.23 -19.49 -0.38
C ARG A 43 9.98 -18.21 -0.05
N LEU A 44 9.66 -17.11 -0.73
CA LEU A 44 10.25 -15.80 -0.46
C LEU A 44 9.89 -15.28 0.93
N ALA A 45 8.66 -15.50 1.38
CA ALA A 45 8.22 -15.14 2.72
C ALA A 45 9.02 -15.87 3.80
N GLN A 46 9.25 -17.16 3.63
CA GLN A 46 10.03 -17.96 4.56
C GLN A 46 11.51 -17.55 4.59
N ALA A 47 12.06 -17.15 3.45
CA ALA A 47 13.46 -16.73 3.34
C ALA A 47 13.72 -15.34 3.97
N SER A 48 12.73 -14.45 3.98
CA SER A 48 12.89 -13.05 4.40
C SER A 48 12.27 -12.72 5.77
N ALA A 49 11.28 -13.47 6.24
CA ALA A 49 10.62 -13.19 7.51
C ALA A 49 11.51 -13.54 8.71
N GLN A 50 11.83 -12.54 9.52
CA GLN A 50 12.65 -12.70 10.73
C GLN A 50 11.78 -12.89 11.98
N GLY A 51 10.98 -13.93 12.03
CA GLY A 51 10.19 -14.23 13.23
C GLY A 51 8.85 -14.87 12.95
N GLU A 52 8.21 -15.28 14.04
CA GLU A 52 6.91 -15.93 13.99
C GLU A 52 5.79 -14.88 13.98
N THR A 53 5.02 -14.85 12.90
CA THR A 53 3.84 -14.01 12.73
C THR A 53 2.71 -14.84 12.12
N CYS A 54 1.50 -14.26 12.03
CA CYS A 54 0.40 -14.93 11.36
C CYS A 54 0.67 -15.07 9.85
N TYR A 55 0.08 -16.07 9.23
CA TYR A 55 0.33 -16.42 7.83
C TYR A 55 0.08 -15.25 6.84
N PRO A 56 -1.02 -14.46 6.95
CA PRO A 56 -1.22 -13.31 6.09
C PRO A 56 -0.10 -12.25 6.18
N VAL A 57 0.47 -12.05 7.35
CA VAL A 57 1.58 -11.12 7.56
C VAL A 57 2.87 -11.67 6.98
N LYS A 58 3.12 -12.98 7.10
CA LYS A 58 4.26 -13.62 6.42
C LYS A 58 4.21 -13.44 4.90
N LEU A 59 3.04 -13.52 4.30
CA LEU A 59 2.88 -13.31 2.85
C LEU A 59 3.25 -11.89 2.40
N VAL A 60 3.16 -10.88 3.28
CA VAL A 60 3.64 -9.52 2.97
C VAL A 60 5.12 -9.54 2.60
N HIS A 61 5.94 -10.28 3.36
CA HIS A 61 7.37 -10.42 3.05
C HIS A 61 7.60 -10.98 1.65
N GLY A 62 6.84 -12.02 1.27
CA GLY A 62 6.93 -12.64 -0.04
C GLY A 62 6.56 -11.69 -1.18
N HIS A 63 5.42 -11.00 -1.07
CA HIS A 63 4.97 -10.03 -2.08
C HIS A 63 5.91 -8.84 -2.19
N MET A 64 6.41 -8.31 -1.08
CA MET A 64 7.35 -7.18 -1.11
C MET A 64 8.72 -7.61 -1.65
N ALA A 65 9.16 -8.86 -1.41
CA ALA A 65 10.37 -9.41 -2.02
C ALA A 65 10.24 -9.56 -3.54
N GLN A 66 9.09 -9.99 -4.05
CA GLN A 66 8.83 -10.08 -5.50
C GLN A 66 9.00 -8.73 -6.21
N LEU A 67 8.66 -7.62 -5.54
CA LEU A 67 8.79 -6.28 -6.12
C LEU A 67 10.24 -5.85 -6.34
N LEU A 68 11.22 -6.44 -5.67
CA LEU A 68 12.65 -6.17 -5.90
C LEU A 68 13.06 -6.50 -7.34
N ASP A 69 12.45 -7.51 -7.95
CA ASP A 69 12.76 -7.99 -9.31
C ASP A 69 11.83 -7.40 -10.38
N MET A 70 10.90 -6.52 -10.02
CA MET A 70 9.89 -5.97 -10.93
C MET A 70 10.23 -4.58 -11.50
N ASP A 71 11.45 -4.09 -11.31
CA ASP A 71 11.92 -2.78 -11.80
C ASP A 71 10.97 -1.62 -11.41
N VAL A 72 10.73 -1.48 -10.11
CA VAL A 72 9.87 -0.43 -9.55
C VAL A 72 10.70 0.68 -8.91
N ASP A 73 10.24 1.92 -9.01
CA ASP A 73 10.84 3.08 -8.34
C ASP A 73 10.25 3.31 -6.96
N TYR A 74 8.97 3.00 -6.80
CA TYR A 74 8.20 3.17 -5.58
C TYR A 74 7.43 1.90 -5.26
N VAL A 75 7.21 1.65 -3.98
CA VAL A 75 6.26 0.63 -3.52
C VAL A 75 5.23 1.30 -2.63
N PHE A 76 3.96 1.14 -2.98
CA PHE A 76 2.85 1.63 -2.17
C PHE A 76 2.34 0.52 -1.25
N MET A 77 2.62 0.68 0.02
CA MET A 77 2.15 -0.22 1.07
C MET A 77 1.77 0.61 2.30
N PRO A 78 0.49 0.95 2.48
CA PRO A 78 0.05 1.79 3.60
C PRO A 78 0.12 1.06 4.94
N SER A 79 0.38 1.82 6.00
CA SER A 79 0.20 1.38 7.39
C SER A 79 -1.24 1.67 7.80
N VAL A 80 -2.08 0.65 7.84
CA VAL A 80 -3.49 0.80 8.21
C VAL A 80 -3.64 0.70 9.72
N HIS A 81 -4.02 1.81 10.35
CA HIS A 81 -4.18 1.92 11.80
C HIS A 81 -5.61 1.64 12.26
N THR A 82 -6.58 2.20 11.56
CA THR A 82 -8.00 1.96 11.88
C THR A 82 -8.76 1.52 10.65
N ILE A 83 -9.81 0.73 10.88
CA ILE A 83 -10.68 0.21 9.83
C ILE A 83 -12.15 0.55 10.16
N ARG A 84 -12.95 0.80 9.13
CA ARG A 84 -14.38 1.01 9.34
C ARG A 84 -15.08 -0.33 9.56
N HIS A 85 -15.84 -0.42 10.65
CA HIS A 85 -16.66 -1.57 10.95
C HIS A 85 -18.10 -1.14 11.18
N LEU A 86 -19.00 -1.52 10.26
CA LEU A 86 -20.38 -1.01 10.21
C LEU A 86 -21.24 -1.39 11.43
N LYS A 87 -20.89 -2.46 12.14
CA LYS A 87 -21.61 -2.97 13.30
C LYS A 87 -20.94 -2.65 14.63
N SER A 88 -19.82 -1.93 14.61
CA SER A 88 -19.10 -1.59 15.84
C SER A 88 -19.79 -0.45 16.57
N THR A 89 -19.83 -0.54 17.89
CA THR A 89 -20.34 0.50 18.79
C THR A 89 -19.23 1.38 19.36
N VAL A 90 -17.97 1.03 19.07
CA VAL A 90 -16.82 1.84 19.51
C VAL A 90 -16.47 2.88 18.45
N PRO A 91 -15.91 4.05 18.84
CA PRO A 91 -15.61 5.14 17.90
C PRO A 91 -14.58 4.75 16.83
N HIS A 92 -13.58 3.98 17.22
CA HIS A 92 -12.48 3.56 16.32
C HIS A 92 -12.18 2.08 16.48
N ASN A 93 -11.95 1.41 15.36
CA ASN A 93 -11.58 -0.01 15.32
C ASN A 93 -10.15 -0.12 14.84
N TYR A 94 -9.23 -0.35 15.77
CA TYR A 94 -7.82 -0.47 15.45
C TYR A 94 -7.52 -1.80 14.74
N ALA A 95 -6.72 -1.71 13.70
CA ALA A 95 -6.13 -2.87 13.06
C ALA A 95 -5.10 -3.54 14.00
N CYS A 96 -4.74 -4.78 13.72
CA CYS A 96 -3.67 -5.42 14.50
C CYS A 96 -2.35 -4.66 14.35
N THR A 97 -1.49 -4.76 15.35
CA THR A 97 -0.21 -4.05 15.39
C THR A 97 0.69 -4.37 14.19
N TYR A 98 0.62 -5.58 13.65
CA TYR A 98 1.36 -5.95 12.45
C TYR A 98 0.90 -5.17 11.22
N MET A 99 -0.41 -5.01 11.00
CA MET A 99 -0.92 -4.19 9.89
C MET A 99 -0.47 -2.73 9.99
N GLN A 100 -0.22 -2.25 11.20
CA GLN A 100 0.24 -0.88 11.44
C GLN A 100 1.73 -0.69 11.13
N SER A 101 2.56 -1.70 11.35
CA SER A 101 4.02 -1.56 11.34
C SER A 101 4.74 -2.36 10.26
N ILE A 102 4.13 -3.44 9.76
CA ILE A 102 4.81 -4.40 8.88
C ILE A 102 5.36 -3.79 7.59
N PRO A 103 4.73 -2.78 6.95
CA PRO A 103 5.28 -2.23 5.70
C PRO A 103 6.70 -1.67 5.87
N ALA A 104 6.92 -0.89 6.91
CA ALA A 104 8.23 -0.30 7.19
C ALA A 104 9.26 -1.35 7.60
N ILE A 105 8.85 -2.32 8.42
CA ILE A 105 9.72 -3.42 8.86
C ILE A 105 10.21 -4.22 7.64
N VAL A 106 9.32 -4.66 6.79
CA VAL A 106 9.68 -5.49 5.63
C VAL A 106 10.53 -4.71 4.61
N ALA A 107 10.21 -3.44 4.36
CA ALA A 107 11.01 -2.62 3.46
C ALA A 107 12.44 -2.43 3.97
N SER A 108 12.62 -2.30 5.29
CA SER A 108 13.92 -2.24 5.93
C SER A 108 14.67 -3.58 5.85
N GLU A 109 14.01 -4.69 6.15
CA GLU A 109 14.59 -6.04 6.07
C GLU A 109 15.05 -6.41 4.66
N LEU A 110 14.30 -5.98 3.63
CA LEU A 110 14.61 -6.18 2.21
C LEU A 110 15.55 -5.12 1.63
N ASP A 111 15.99 -4.16 2.43
CA ASP A 111 16.88 -3.05 1.99
C ASP A 111 16.35 -2.33 0.74
N TYR A 112 15.10 -1.92 0.76
CA TYR A 112 14.47 -1.18 -0.35
C TYR A 112 15.27 0.06 -0.74
N GLU A 113 15.78 0.79 0.24
CA GLU A 113 16.59 1.99 0.01
C GLU A 113 17.87 1.65 -0.76
N GLY A 114 18.59 0.58 -0.38
CA GLY A 114 19.77 0.10 -1.09
C GLY A 114 19.47 -0.38 -2.51
N HIS A 115 18.24 -0.81 -2.79
CA HIS A 115 17.76 -1.15 -4.14
C HIS A 115 17.22 0.04 -4.93
N GLY A 116 17.28 1.25 -4.38
CA GLY A 116 16.76 2.47 -5.01
C GLY A 116 15.23 2.57 -5.04
N ILE A 117 14.56 1.81 -4.18
CA ILE A 117 13.09 1.79 -4.08
C ILE A 117 12.65 2.67 -2.90
N THR A 118 11.75 3.61 -3.16
CA THR A 118 11.14 4.42 -2.12
C THR A 118 9.82 3.81 -1.66
N LEU A 119 9.71 3.51 -0.37
CA LEU A 119 8.45 3.06 0.22
C LEU A 119 7.50 4.25 0.40
N LEU A 120 6.33 4.16 -0.22
CA LEU A 120 5.19 5.05 0.05
C LEU A 120 4.32 4.36 1.10
N ASN A 121 4.50 4.76 2.35
CA ASN A 121 3.89 4.13 3.52
C ASN A 121 3.02 5.13 4.29
N PRO A 122 1.90 5.61 3.70
CA PRO A 122 1.02 6.53 4.41
C PRO A 122 0.32 5.83 5.57
N LEU A 123 0.16 6.56 6.67
CA LEU A 123 -0.63 6.11 7.80
C LEU A 123 -2.12 6.34 7.48
N MET A 124 -2.89 5.27 7.40
CA MET A 124 -4.30 5.32 7.03
C MET A 124 -5.21 5.02 8.21
N ASN A 125 -6.09 5.98 8.51
CA ASN A 125 -7.20 5.84 9.44
C ASN A 125 -8.50 5.81 8.63
N LEU A 126 -8.93 4.61 8.22
CA LEU A 126 -10.02 4.44 7.25
C LEU A 126 -11.42 4.80 7.81
N ASP A 127 -11.55 4.96 9.12
CA ASP A 127 -12.79 5.36 9.80
C ASP A 127 -12.83 6.84 10.23
N PHE A 128 -11.78 7.61 9.97
CA PHE A 128 -11.70 9.04 10.32
C PHE A 128 -12.37 9.98 9.29
N GLY A 129 -12.89 9.41 8.21
CA GLY A 129 -13.59 10.14 7.18
C GLY A 129 -12.71 10.62 6.03
N GLN A 130 -13.38 11.22 5.03
CA GLN A 130 -12.74 11.59 3.75
C GLN A 130 -11.67 12.68 3.91
N GLY A 131 -11.86 13.62 4.84
CA GLY A 131 -10.88 14.70 5.08
C GLY A 131 -9.52 14.19 5.53
N ALA A 132 -9.51 13.26 6.49
CA ALA A 132 -8.27 12.64 6.97
C ALA A 132 -7.57 11.84 5.87
N MET A 133 -8.33 11.11 5.04
CA MET A 133 -7.78 10.39 3.91
C MET A 133 -7.21 11.34 2.86
N ALA A 134 -7.90 12.44 2.58
CA ALA A 134 -7.43 13.44 1.61
C ALA A 134 -6.09 14.06 2.03
N GLU A 135 -5.92 14.38 3.30
CA GLU A 135 -4.67 14.92 3.84
C GLU A 135 -3.51 13.94 3.65
N VAL A 136 -3.72 12.67 3.98
CA VAL A 136 -2.72 11.60 3.81
C VAL A 136 -2.33 11.43 2.34
N MET A 137 -3.30 11.43 1.42
CA MET A 137 -3.03 11.28 -0.01
C MET A 137 -2.35 12.51 -0.61
N LEU A 138 -2.61 13.72 -0.09
CA LEU A 138 -1.86 14.92 -0.46
C LEU A 138 -0.37 14.80 -0.08
N GLN A 139 -0.06 14.22 1.07
CA GLN A 139 1.32 13.94 1.47
C GLN A 139 1.99 12.94 0.53
N VAL A 140 1.29 11.89 0.11
CA VAL A 140 1.81 10.94 -0.89
C VAL A 140 2.09 11.65 -2.21
N GLY A 141 1.19 12.49 -2.69
CA GLY A 141 1.41 13.30 -3.89
C GLY A 141 2.64 14.20 -3.79
N ALA A 142 2.84 14.84 -2.65
CA ALA A 142 4.02 15.68 -2.39
C ALA A 142 5.32 14.86 -2.40
N GLN A 143 5.34 13.66 -1.84
CA GLN A 143 6.49 12.74 -1.92
C GLN A 143 6.83 12.35 -3.36
N LEU A 144 5.83 12.31 -4.23
CA LEU A 144 5.99 12.03 -5.66
C LEU A 144 6.30 13.29 -6.49
N GLY A 145 6.49 14.45 -5.86
CA GLY A 145 6.76 15.73 -6.54
C GLY A 145 5.54 16.28 -7.29
N ARG A 146 4.33 15.96 -6.87
CA ARG A 146 3.08 16.42 -7.48
C ARG A 146 2.49 17.61 -6.72
N THR A 147 1.84 18.51 -7.45
CA THR A 147 1.14 19.64 -6.85
C THR A 147 -0.13 19.17 -6.11
N PRO A 148 -0.64 19.98 -5.14
CA PRO A 148 -1.91 19.66 -4.49
C PRO A 148 -3.09 19.54 -5.47
N GLN A 149 -3.12 20.32 -6.55
CA GLN A 149 -4.17 20.26 -7.57
C GLN A 149 -4.11 18.94 -8.37
N GLU A 150 -2.92 18.52 -8.79
CA GLU A 150 -2.72 17.24 -9.48
C GLU A 150 -3.14 16.07 -8.57
N THR A 151 -2.74 16.13 -7.31
CA THR A 151 -3.07 15.11 -6.31
C THR A 151 -4.57 15.06 -6.03
N ALA A 152 -5.23 16.23 -5.91
CA ALA A 152 -6.68 16.30 -5.71
C ALA A 152 -7.46 15.67 -6.88
N ARG A 153 -7.04 15.93 -8.12
CA ARG A 153 -7.62 15.27 -9.32
C ARG A 153 -7.44 13.77 -9.30
N ALA A 154 -6.26 13.31 -8.89
CA ALA A 154 -5.97 11.88 -8.78
C ALA A 154 -6.81 11.20 -7.68
N MET A 155 -7.08 11.87 -6.57
CA MET A 155 -7.97 11.38 -5.52
C MET A 155 -9.41 11.21 -6.02
N LEU A 156 -9.91 12.14 -6.83
CA LEU A 156 -11.24 12.03 -7.44
C LEU A 156 -11.32 10.79 -8.35
N ALA A 157 -10.30 10.57 -9.18
CA ALA A 157 -10.22 9.36 -10.01
C ALA A 157 -10.20 8.07 -9.16
N GLY A 158 -9.47 8.06 -8.06
CA GLY A 158 -9.46 6.95 -7.10
C GLY A 158 -10.81 6.71 -6.43
N GLY A 159 -11.50 7.78 -6.05
CA GLY A 159 -12.85 7.70 -5.48
C GLY A 159 -13.87 7.09 -6.43
N PHE A 160 -13.86 7.46 -7.70
CA PHE A 160 -14.70 6.84 -8.74
C PHE A 160 -14.40 5.35 -8.92
N ALA A 161 -13.13 4.96 -8.90
CA ALA A 161 -12.75 3.56 -9.03
C ALA A 161 -13.28 2.68 -7.87
N VAL A 162 -13.37 3.22 -6.66
CA VAL A 162 -13.96 2.49 -5.51
C VAL A 162 -15.47 2.32 -5.67
N THR A 163 -16.17 3.34 -6.16
CA THR A 163 -17.63 3.27 -6.34
C THR A 163 -18.06 2.29 -7.44
N GLU A 164 -17.23 2.07 -8.45
CA GLU A 164 -17.49 1.07 -9.49
C GLU A 164 -17.30 -0.37 -9.01
N PHE A 165 -16.56 -0.58 -7.91
CA PHE A 165 -16.25 -1.91 -7.36
C PHE A 165 -17.17 -2.32 -6.19
N THR A 166 -17.98 -1.45 -5.68
CA THR A 166 -18.96 -1.73 -4.60
C THR A 166 -20.37 -1.89 -5.12
#